data_30af890e5ca5fe8101a36e181600507f
#
_entry.id   30af890e5ca5fe8101a36e181600507f
#
_cell.length_a   1.000
_cell.length_b   1.000
_cell.length_c   1.000
_cell.angle_alpha   90.00
_cell.angle_beta   90.00
_cell.angle_gamma   90.00
#
_symmetry.space_group_name_H-M   'P 1'
#
loop_
_entity.id
_entity.type
_entity.pdbx_description
1 polymer ?
#
loop_
_entity_poly.entity_id
_entity_poly.type
_entity_poly.pdbx_seq_one_letter_code
_entity_poly.pdbx_strand_id
1 'polypeptide(L)'
;VEKRAATGVYGKFPRKFSSALQRAPFLADPAVFRAEPGELALPKAVSGVDTYAWAHNETSTGVVAPVRRPDDIDDDSLTLVDATSAAGGVAADMSTVDAYYFSPQKNLSSDGGLWLAFLSPAAIERSNRVTSSARWVPQMLDMSLAVTNSRADQTLNTPALATLVMLEAQCRWLLDQGGMAWAALRTASTSGILYRWAEDNPLTTPFVTDPVLRSPVVVTIDIDKSVDAVQLCSRARDNGILDIEPYRKLGRNQIRVATFSSIEPSDVEALTACLDWLLDNRD
;
A
#
# COMPACT_ATOMS: atom_id res chain seq x y z
N VAL A 1 -19.43 1.42 1.81
CA VAL A 1 -20.10 0.91 3.03
C VAL A 1 -21.50 1.47 3.12
N GLU A 2 -22.47 0.63 3.30
CA GLU A 2 -23.87 1.05 3.40
C GLU A 2 -24.36 1.05 4.85
N LYS A 3 -24.03 0.03 5.61
CA LYS A 3 -24.45 -0.16 7.01
C LYS A 3 -23.29 -0.22 7.98
N ARG A 4 -22.41 -1.23 7.83
CA ARG A 4 -21.30 -1.52 8.73
C ARG A 4 -20.13 -2.15 7.99
N ALA A 5 -18.91 -1.81 8.36
CA ALA A 5 -17.71 -2.44 7.83
C ALA A 5 -16.98 -3.32 8.85
N ALA A 6 -16.20 -4.28 8.35
CA ALA A 6 -15.13 -4.95 9.06
C ALA A 6 -13.78 -4.52 8.47
N THR A 7 -12.80 -4.21 9.31
CA THR A 7 -11.51 -3.69 8.85
C THR A 7 -10.33 -4.41 9.48
N GLY A 8 -9.32 -4.76 8.68
CA GLY A 8 -8.01 -5.19 9.16
C GLY A 8 -7.14 -3.96 9.46
N VAL A 9 -6.56 -3.90 10.67
CA VAL A 9 -5.72 -2.78 11.11
C VAL A 9 -4.40 -3.32 11.66
N TYR A 10 -3.36 -3.26 10.85
CA TYR A 10 -2.00 -3.75 11.15
C TYR A 10 -0.92 -2.70 10.83
N GLY A 11 -1.31 -1.44 10.85
CA GLY A 11 -0.41 -0.30 10.71
C GLY A 11 -1.18 1.03 10.59
N LYS A 12 -0.50 2.04 10.09
CA LYS A 12 -1.01 3.41 10.12
C LYS A 12 -2.11 3.66 9.10
N PHE A 13 -1.98 3.12 7.89
CA PHE A 13 -2.90 3.43 6.79
C PHE A 13 -4.26 2.76 6.97
N PRO A 14 -4.37 1.46 7.27
CA PRO A 14 -5.65 0.84 7.61
C PRO A 14 -6.32 1.48 8.84
N ARG A 15 -5.53 1.95 9.81
CA ARG A 15 -6.08 2.69 10.97
C ARG A 15 -6.79 3.97 10.57
N LYS A 16 -6.26 4.73 9.59
CA LYS A 16 -6.92 5.95 9.09
C LYS A 16 -8.28 5.62 8.48
N PHE A 17 -8.34 4.58 7.66
CA PHE A 17 -9.57 4.11 7.04
C PHE A 17 -10.60 3.70 8.12
N SER A 18 -10.22 2.83 9.06
CA SER A 18 -11.07 2.41 10.17
C SER A 18 -11.59 3.60 11.01
N SER A 19 -10.71 4.58 11.30
CA SER A 19 -11.09 5.77 12.06
C SER A 19 -12.06 6.68 11.28
N ALA A 20 -11.98 6.71 9.96
CA ALA A 20 -12.95 7.45 9.14
C ALA A 20 -14.35 6.80 9.23
N LEU A 21 -14.43 5.47 9.20
CA LEU A 21 -15.68 4.75 9.37
C LEU A 21 -16.31 4.97 10.75
N GLN A 22 -15.52 4.96 11.83
CA GLN A 22 -15.99 5.22 13.19
C GLN A 22 -16.58 6.63 13.37
N ARG A 23 -16.11 7.60 12.59
CA ARG A 23 -16.60 8.99 12.64
C ARG A 23 -17.77 9.28 11.70
N ALA A 24 -18.09 8.34 10.83
CA ALA A 24 -19.19 8.50 9.89
C ALA A 24 -20.54 8.36 10.63
N PRO A 25 -21.35 9.44 10.75
CA PRO A 25 -22.53 9.44 11.62
C PRO A 25 -23.69 8.57 11.12
N PHE A 26 -23.55 8.06 9.92
CA PHE A 26 -24.57 7.24 9.23
C PHE A 26 -24.17 5.76 9.15
N LEU A 27 -23.04 5.37 9.76
CA LEU A 27 -22.60 3.97 9.81
C LEU A 27 -22.64 3.45 11.24
N ALA A 28 -22.88 2.17 11.40
CA ALA A 28 -22.63 1.48 12.66
C ALA A 28 -21.11 1.34 12.87
N ASP A 29 -20.68 1.25 14.14
CA ASP A 29 -19.27 1.09 14.49
C ASP A 29 -18.66 -0.12 13.77
N PRO A 30 -17.49 0.06 13.12
CA PRO A 30 -16.85 -1.04 12.39
C PRO A 30 -16.38 -2.15 13.32
N ALA A 31 -16.44 -3.39 12.84
CA ALA A 31 -15.71 -4.49 13.44
C ALA A 31 -14.21 -4.33 13.09
N VAL A 32 -13.33 -4.21 14.08
CA VAL A 32 -11.91 -3.91 13.86
C VAL A 32 -11.04 -5.08 14.31
N PHE A 33 -10.36 -5.71 13.37
CA PHE A 33 -9.38 -6.75 13.58
C PHE A 33 -7.99 -6.11 13.65
N ARG A 34 -7.29 -6.25 14.80
CA ARG A 34 -6.01 -5.58 15.05
C ARG A 34 -4.88 -6.57 15.17
N ALA A 35 -3.73 -6.18 14.65
CA ALA A 35 -2.44 -6.79 14.94
C ALA A 35 -1.42 -5.72 15.35
N GLU A 36 -0.35 -6.15 15.99
CA GLU A 36 0.79 -5.28 16.28
C GLU A 36 1.55 -4.92 14.97
N PRO A 37 2.28 -3.80 14.96
CA PRO A 37 3.09 -3.42 13.81
C PRO A 37 4.09 -4.53 13.43
N GLY A 38 4.08 -4.95 12.17
CA GLY A 38 4.88 -6.07 11.66
C GLY A 38 4.13 -7.39 11.58
N GLU A 39 2.93 -7.46 12.13
CA GLU A 39 2.02 -8.61 12.03
C GLU A 39 0.83 -8.29 11.11
N LEU A 40 0.01 -9.29 10.79
CA LEU A 40 -1.16 -9.17 9.93
C LEU A 40 -2.44 -9.53 10.68
N ALA A 41 -3.48 -8.70 10.52
CA ALA A 41 -4.85 -9.02 10.89
C ALA A 41 -5.80 -8.72 9.73
N LEU A 42 -6.40 -9.75 9.16
CA LEU A 42 -7.43 -9.62 8.14
C LEU A 42 -8.84 -9.66 8.76
N PRO A 43 -9.81 -8.97 8.19
CA PRO A 43 -11.18 -9.06 8.64
C PRO A 43 -11.75 -10.46 8.35
N LYS A 44 -12.55 -10.97 9.31
CA LYS A 44 -13.27 -12.23 9.22
C LYS A 44 -14.75 -11.96 9.15
N ALA A 45 -15.55 -12.96 8.80
CA ALA A 45 -17.02 -12.87 8.77
C ALA A 45 -17.59 -12.36 10.11
N VAL A 46 -18.46 -11.36 10.03
CA VAL A 46 -19.16 -10.78 11.18
C VAL A 46 -20.61 -10.48 10.74
N SER A 47 -21.58 -10.93 11.52
CA SER A 47 -22.98 -10.66 11.24
C SER A 47 -23.29 -9.15 11.15
N GLY A 48 -24.09 -8.78 10.14
CA GLY A 48 -24.52 -7.40 9.90
C GLY A 48 -23.43 -6.49 9.29
N VAL A 49 -22.31 -7.06 8.85
CA VAL A 49 -21.27 -6.37 8.08
C VAL A 49 -21.56 -6.53 6.59
N ASP A 50 -21.57 -5.43 5.87
CA ASP A 50 -21.80 -5.38 4.42
C ASP A 50 -20.54 -5.06 3.61
N THR A 51 -19.42 -4.77 4.28
CA THR A 51 -18.19 -4.35 3.61
C THR A 51 -16.97 -4.78 4.43
N TYR A 52 -16.01 -5.44 3.78
CA TYR A 52 -14.75 -5.89 4.36
C TYR A 52 -13.60 -5.12 3.71
N ALA A 53 -12.70 -4.53 4.52
CA ALA A 53 -11.66 -3.67 3.98
C ALA A 53 -10.30 -3.84 4.68
N TRP A 54 -9.22 -3.83 3.88
CA TRP A 54 -7.84 -3.90 4.36
C TRP A 54 -6.88 -3.26 3.35
N ALA A 55 -5.62 -3.08 3.73
CA ALA A 55 -4.57 -2.66 2.81
C ALA A 55 -3.88 -3.89 2.19
N HIS A 56 -3.61 -3.89 0.90
CA HIS A 56 -2.79 -4.91 0.24
C HIS A 56 -1.34 -4.83 0.74
N ASN A 57 -0.82 -3.61 0.91
CA ASN A 57 0.50 -3.37 1.48
C ASN A 57 0.46 -2.23 2.51
N GLU A 58 0.98 -2.49 3.70
CA GLU A 58 1.08 -1.48 4.77
C GLU A 58 2.46 -0.82 4.74
N THR A 59 2.51 0.35 4.13
CA THR A 59 3.74 1.10 3.86
C THR A 59 4.50 1.54 5.12
N SER A 60 3.83 1.65 6.27
CA SER A 60 4.48 2.08 7.51
C SER A 60 5.23 0.96 8.23
N THR A 61 4.89 -0.29 7.93
CA THR A 61 5.45 -1.48 8.60
C THR A 61 6.11 -2.47 7.66
N GLY A 62 5.85 -2.38 6.35
CA GLY A 62 6.36 -3.35 5.38
C GLY A 62 5.63 -4.69 5.39
N VAL A 63 4.36 -4.73 5.82
CA VAL A 63 3.54 -5.93 5.79
C VAL A 63 2.75 -5.99 4.50
N VAL A 64 2.83 -7.10 3.77
CA VAL A 64 1.95 -7.42 2.64
C VAL A 64 0.83 -8.36 3.07
N ALA A 65 -0.39 -8.10 2.61
CA ALA A 65 -1.57 -8.92 2.89
C ALA A 65 -2.08 -9.59 1.60
N PRO A 66 -2.64 -10.79 1.67
CA PRO A 66 -3.28 -11.41 0.52
C PRO A 66 -4.50 -10.61 0.06
N VAL A 67 -4.74 -10.63 -1.25
CA VAL A 67 -5.93 -10.06 -1.90
C VAL A 67 -6.85 -11.21 -2.27
N ARG A 68 -7.79 -11.51 -1.39
CA ARG A 68 -8.82 -12.53 -1.60
C ARG A 68 -10.06 -12.23 -0.76
N ARG A 69 -11.23 -12.59 -1.26
CA ARG A 69 -12.47 -12.48 -0.50
C ARG A 69 -12.35 -13.27 0.81
N PRO A 70 -12.72 -12.68 1.98
CA PRO A 70 -12.76 -13.43 3.23
C PRO A 70 -13.77 -14.60 3.16
N ASP A 71 -13.42 -15.69 3.84
CA ASP A 71 -14.29 -16.86 3.88
C ASP A 71 -15.56 -16.56 4.71
N ASP A 72 -16.68 -17.23 4.41
CA ASP A 72 -17.94 -17.22 5.15
C ASP A 72 -18.64 -15.85 5.27
N ILE A 73 -18.30 -14.88 4.43
CA ILE A 73 -19.03 -13.61 4.36
C ILE A 73 -20.25 -13.71 3.44
N ASP A 74 -21.27 -12.89 3.71
CA ASP A 74 -22.49 -12.86 2.91
C ASP A 74 -22.19 -12.53 1.43
N ASP A 75 -22.89 -13.15 0.50
CA ASP A 75 -22.66 -13.01 -0.95
C ASP A 75 -22.80 -11.56 -1.44
N ASP A 76 -23.69 -10.79 -0.82
CA ASP A 76 -23.92 -9.37 -1.14
C ASP A 76 -22.92 -8.42 -0.45
N SER A 77 -22.04 -8.91 0.43
CA SER A 77 -21.00 -8.12 1.03
C SER A 77 -19.92 -7.74 0.03
N LEU A 78 -19.34 -6.55 0.17
CA LEU A 78 -18.26 -6.07 -0.69
C LEU A 78 -16.90 -6.19 -0.01
N THR A 79 -15.88 -6.42 -0.83
CA THR A 79 -14.47 -6.42 -0.43
C THR A 79 -13.73 -5.24 -1.06
N LEU A 80 -13.11 -4.41 -0.22
CA LEU A 80 -12.39 -3.20 -0.62
C LEU A 80 -10.93 -3.29 -0.21
N VAL A 81 -10.02 -3.09 -1.15
CA VAL A 81 -8.57 -3.20 -0.92
C VAL A 81 -7.88 -1.87 -1.24
N ASP A 82 -7.22 -1.31 -0.23
CA ASP A 82 -6.29 -0.21 -0.42
C ASP A 82 -4.97 -0.76 -0.97
N ALA A 83 -4.73 -0.49 -2.23
CA ALA A 83 -3.56 -0.95 -2.95
C ALA A 83 -2.55 0.19 -3.26
N THR A 84 -2.66 1.30 -2.55
CA THR A 84 -1.89 2.52 -2.84
C THR A 84 -0.39 2.26 -3.01
N SER A 85 0.21 1.38 -2.22
CA SER A 85 1.63 1.04 -2.34
C SER A 85 1.90 -0.33 -2.97
N ALA A 86 0.87 -1.10 -3.32
CA ALA A 86 1.01 -2.41 -3.92
C ALA A 86 0.78 -2.42 -5.44
N ALA A 87 -0.18 -1.61 -5.91
CA ALA A 87 -0.55 -1.56 -7.33
C ALA A 87 0.65 -1.21 -8.22
N GLY A 88 0.87 -2.00 -9.26
CA GLY A 88 2.02 -1.87 -10.15
C GLY A 88 3.28 -2.59 -9.70
N GLY A 89 3.28 -3.24 -8.51
CA GLY A 89 4.46 -3.96 -8.00
C GLY A 89 4.16 -5.28 -7.30
N VAL A 90 2.90 -5.50 -6.88
CA VAL A 90 2.48 -6.77 -6.26
C VAL A 90 1.34 -7.36 -7.05
N ALA A 91 1.46 -8.64 -7.41
CA ALA A 91 0.39 -9.34 -8.12
C ALA A 91 -0.85 -9.50 -7.24
N ALA A 92 -2.03 -9.36 -7.84
CA ALA A 92 -3.31 -9.60 -7.18
C ALA A 92 -4.34 -10.12 -8.18
N ASP A 93 -5.23 -10.99 -7.71
CA ASP A 93 -6.38 -11.47 -8.48
C ASP A 93 -7.57 -10.52 -8.26
N MET A 94 -7.84 -9.67 -9.24
CA MET A 94 -8.92 -8.69 -9.19
C MET A 94 -10.32 -9.32 -9.18
N SER A 95 -10.46 -10.58 -9.59
CA SER A 95 -11.75 -11.30 -9.59
C SER A 95 -12.26 -11.59 -8.18
N THR A 96 -11.38 -11.51 -7.17
CA THR A 96 -11.68 -11.86 -5.78
C THR A 96 -12.11 -10.67 -4.92
N VAL A 97 -12.10 -9.45 -5.47
CA VAL A 97 -12.43 -8.22 -4.73
C VAL A 97 -13.35 -7.29 -5.53
N ASP A 98 -14.07 -6.44 -4.82
CA ASP A 98 -15.06 -5.54 -5.41
C ASP A 98 -14.53 -4.14 -5.69
N ALA A 99 -13.57 -3.68 -4.90
CA ALA A 99 -12.86 -2.44 -5.15
C ALA A 99 -11.38 -2.59 -4.81
N TYR A 100 -10.53 -2.29 -5.79
CA TYR A 100 -9.09 -2.22 -5.64
C TYR A 100 -8.67 -0.81 -6.07
N TYR A 101 -8.29 0.03 -5.09
CA TYR A 101 -8.02 1.45 -5.34
C TYR A 101 -6.59 1.82 -4.96
N PHE A 102 -6.03 2.77 -5.70
CA PHE A 102 -4.64 3.20 -5.54
C PHE A 102 -4.42 4.61 -6.08
N SER A 103 -3.22 5.10 -5.86
CA SER A 103 -2.72 6.36 -6.38
C SER A 103 -1.37 6.12 -7.05
N PRO A 104 -1.00 6.84 -8.13
CA PRO A 104 0.08 6.42 -9.01
C PRO A 104 1.50 6.76 -8.52
N GLN A 105 1.67 7.52 -7.43
CA GLN A 105 2.97 8.00 -6.94
C GLN A 105 3.84 6.95 -6.23
N LYS A 106 3.51 5.68 -6.30
CA LYS A 106 4.27 4.56 -5.71
C LYS A 106 4.90 3.71 -6.82
N ASN A 107 4.56 2.45 -6.92
CA ASN A 107 5.11 1.57 -7.97
C ASN A 107 4.91 2.06 -9.40
N LEU A 108 3.89 2.86 -9.64
CA LEU A 108 3.62 3.43 -10.97
C LEU A 108 4.42 4.70 -11.25
N SER A 109 5.33 5.10 -10.36
CA SER A 109 6.36 6.14 -10.54
C SER A 109 5.88 7.43 -11.20
N SER A 110 4.58 7.75 -11.05
CA SER A 110 3.99 9.01 -11.44
C SER A 110 3.95 9.95 -10.25
N ASP A 111 3.25 11.06 -10.37
CA ASP A 111 3.07 12.01 -9.26
C ASP A 111 1.74 11.75 -8.53
N GLY A 112 1.56 12.38 -7.36
CA GLY A 112 0.31 12.36 -6.60
C GLY A 112 -0.79 13.23 -7.21
N GLY A 113 -1.94 13.31 -6.51
CA GLY A 113 -3.07 14.15 -6.91
C GLY A 113 -4.08 13.45 -7.83
N LEU A 114 -3.89 12.17 -8.12
CA LEU A 114 -4.81 11.31 -8.86
C LEU A 114 -5.09 10.05 -8.05
N TRP A 115 -6.30 9.54 -8.14
CA TRP A 115 -6.65 8.20 -7.65
C TRP A 115 -7.30 7.39 -8.77
N LEU A 116 -7.11 6.08 -8.73
CA LEU A 116 -7.69 5.11 -9.65
C LEU A 116 -8.34 3.99 -8.85
N ALA A 117 -9.35 3.35 -9.44
CA ALA A 117 -9.99 2.18 -8.85
C ALA A 117 -10.47 1.20 -9.92
N PHE A 118 -10.26 -0.09 -9.67
CA PHE A 118 -11.00 -1.15 -10.34
C PHE A 118 -12.22 -1.49 -9.49
N LEU A 119 -13.39 -1.49 -10.09
CA LEU A 119 -14.67 -1.70 -9.40
C LEU A 119 -15.43 -2.85 -10.05
N SER A 120 -15.95 -3.76 -9.22
CA SER A 120 -16.88 -4.79 -9.67
C SER A 120 -18.25 -4.18 -10.02
N PRO A 121 -19.08 -4.85 -10.81
CA PRO A 121 -20.47 -4.44 -11.02
C PRO A 121 -21.24 -4.26 -9.71
N ALA A 122 -21.01 -5.12 -8.71
CA ALA A 122 -21.64 -5.03 -7.40
C ALA A 122 -21.21 -3.76 -6.63
N ALA A 123 -19.95 -3.36 -6.72
CA ALA A 123 -19.46 -2.11 -6.12
C ALA A 123 -20.09 -0.88 -6.78
N ILE A 124 -20.24 -0.89 -8.11
CA ILE A 124 -20.90 0.20 -8.86
C ILE A 124 -22.38 0.30 -8.47
N GLU A 125 -23.09 -0.84 -8.40
CA GLU A 125 -24.48 -0.88 -7.97
C GLU A 125 -24.66 -0.37 -6.53
N ARG A 126 -23.78 -0.80 -5.60
CA ARG A 126 -23.76 -0.30 -4.22
C ARG A 126 -23.54 1.22 -4.17
N SER A 127 -22.64 1.74 -4.98
CA SER A 127 -22.40 3.19 -5.09
C SER A 127 -23.65 3.93 -5.51
N ASN A 128 -24.36 3.45 -6.53
CA ASN A 128 -25.61 4.04 -7.01
C ASN A 128 -26.69 4.05 -5.93
N ARG A 129 -26.84 2.97 -5.15
CA ARG A 129 -27.79 2.93 -4.01
C ARG A 129 -27.43 3.96 -2.95
N VAL A 130 -26.16 4.11 -2.60
CA VAL A 130 -25.70 5.10 -1.61
C VAL A 130 -25.97 6.52 -2.10
N THR A 131 -25.65 6.84 -3.35
CA THR A 131 -25.90 8.17 -3.93
C THR A 131 -27.40 8.49 -4.04
N SER A 132 -28.26 7.48 -4.31
CA SER A 132 -29.71 7.65 -4.35
C SER A 132 -30.37 7.76 -2.96
N SER A 133 -29.62 7.55 -1.89
CA SER A 133 -30.10 7.72 -0.52
C SER A 133 -30.09 9.19 -0.08
N ALA A 134 -30.65 9.50 1.09
CA ALA A 134 -30.56 10.82 1.70
C ALA A 134 -29.16 11.15 2.28
N ARG A 135 -28.16 10.28 2.10
CA ARG A 135 -26.80 10.48 2.60
C ARG A 135 -26.09 11.54 1.76
N TRP A 136 -25.65 12.59 2.43
CA TRP A 136 -24.80 13.57 1.77
C TRP A 136 -23.39 13.00 1.50
N VAL A 137 -22.94 13.12 0.25
CA VAL A 137 -21.60 12.73 -0.18
C VAL A 137 -20.95 13.92 -0.90
N PRO A 138 -19.73 14.33 -0.52
CA PRO A 138 -18.99 15.34 -1.28
C PRO A 138 -18.78 14.88 -2.73
N GLN A 139 -18.96 15.79 -3.70
CA GLN A 139 -18.82 15.44 -5.13
C GLN A 139 -17.49 14.73 -5.47
N MET A 140 -16.38 15.17 -4.85
CA MET A 140 -15.06 14.56 -5.06
C MET A 140 -14.95 13.11 -4.56
N LEU A 141 -15.87 12.67 -3.70
CA LEU A 141 -15.92 11.31 -3.13
C LEU A 141 -17.15 10.53 -3.62
N ASP A 142 -17.94 11.12 -4.51
CA ASP A 142 -19.11 10.44 -5.12
C ASP A 142 -18.65 9.49 -6.22
N MET A 143 -18.67 8.19 -5.89
CA MET A 143 -18.25 7.13 -6.81
C MET A 143 -19.16 7.01 -8.02
N SER A 144 -20.47 7.29 -7.89
CA SER A 144 -21.40 7.25 -9.03
C SER A 144 -21.10 8.36 -10.02
N LEU A 145 -20.77 9.55 -9.51
CA LEU A 145 -20.35 10.67 -10.35
C LEU A 145 -18.98 10.38 -11.00
N ALA A 146 -18.04 9.80 -10.27
CA ALA A 146 -16.75 9.37 -10.80
C ALA A 146 -16.90 8.33 -11.92
N VAL A 147 -17.74 7.32 -11.72
CA VAL A 147 -18.05 6.30 -12.75
C VAL A 147 -18.69 6.92 -13.99
N THR A 148 -19.65 7.84 -13.81
CA THR A 148 -20.31 8.53 -14.92
C THR A 148 -19.31 9.32 -15.76
N ASN A 149 -18.45 10.10 -15.13
CA ASN A 149 -17.41 10.85 -15.83
C ASN A 149 -16.39 9.92 -16.52
N SER A 150 -15.95 8.88 -15.81
CA SER A 150 -14.98 7.92 -16.36
C SER A 150 -15.50 7.19 -17.62
N ARG A 151 -16.79 6.87 -17.67
CA ARG A 151 -17.45 6.29 -18.87
C ARG A 151 -17.52 7.26 -20.05
N ALA A 152 -17.42 8.54 -19.79
CA ALA A 152 -17.35 9.61 -20.78
C ALA A 152 -15.90 10.03 -21.11
N ASP A 153 -14.89 9.27 -20.67
CA ASP A 153 -13.46 9.59 -20.78
C ASP A 153 -13.12 10.95 -20.16
N GLN A 154 -13.75 11.27 -19.04
CA GLN A 154 -13.61 12.54 -18.32
C GLN A 154 -13.33 12.32 -16.82
N THR A 155 -12.86 13.35 -16.18
CA THR A 155 -12.79 13.49 -14.73
C THR A 155 -13.76 14.58 -14.27
N LEU A 156 -14.12 14.58 -12.99
CA LEU A 156 -15.05 15.58 -12.42
C LEU A 156 -14.57 17.01 -12.64
N ASN A 157 -13.28 17.24 -12.49
CA ASN A 157 -12.61 18.52 -12.68
C ASN A 157 -11.36 18.28 -13.54
N THR A 158 -10.71 19.36 -14.03
CA THR A 158 -9.47 19.27 -14.78
C THR A 158 -8.43 18.47 -13.99
N PRO A 159 -7.93 17.35 -14.52
CA PRO A 159 -6.94 16.52 -13.83
C PRO A 159 -5.54 17.13 -13.92
N ALA A 160 -4.63 16.64 -13.08
CA ALA A 160 -3.20 16.93 -13.20
C ALA A 160 -2.62 16.25 -14.46
N LEU A 161 -2.53 16.95 -15.57
CA LEU A 161 -2.11 16.39 -16.87
C LEU A 161 -0.71 15.79 -16.81
N ALA A 162 0.23 16.43 -16.12
CA ALA A 162 1.58 15.89 -15.94
C ALA A 162 1.56 14.50 -15.27
N THR A 163 0.75 14.33 -14.23
CA THR A 163 0.56 13.05 -13.56
C THR A 163 0.01 11.98 -14.51
N LEU A 164 -0.96 12.34 -15.36
CA LEU A 164 -1.52 11.40 -16.34
C LEU A 164 -0.50 10.99 -17.41
N VAL A 165 0.29 11.93 -17.92
CA VAL A 165 1.34 11.65 -18.91
C VAL A 165 2.42 10.74 -18.31
N MET A 166 2.86 11.02 -17.09
CA MET A 166 3.84 10.15 -16.40
C MET A 166 3.26 8.75 -16.12
N LEU A 167 1.99 8.66 -15.70
CA LEU A 167 1.33 7.39 -15.47
C LEU A 167 1.22 6.57 -16.76
N GLU A 168 0.83 7.20 -17.83
CA GLU A 168 0.71 6.55 -19.14
C GLU A 168 2.06 6.03 -19.65
N ALA A 169 3.11 6.85 -19.56
CA ALA A 169 4.46 6.45 -19.93
C ALA A 169 4.96 5.27 -19.07
N GLN A 170 4.71 5.30 -17.76
CA GLN A 170 5.06 4.21 -16.86
C GLN A 170 4.28 2.93 -17.15
N CYS A 171 2.99 3.02 -17.43
CA CYS A 171 2.18 1.86 -17.81
C CYS A 171 2.69 1.22 -19.11
N ARG A 172 3.05 2.01 -20.13
CA ARG A 172 3.66 1.50 -21.37
C ARG A 172 4.97 0.79 -21.08
N TRP A 173 5.86 1.45 -20.33
CA TRP A 173 7.14 0.85 -19.97
C TRP A 173 6.96 -0.49 -19.22
N LEU A 174 6.04 -0.58 -18.26
CA LEU A 174 5.75 -1.82 -17.56
C LEU A 174 5.25 -2.92 -18.51
N LEU A 175 4.37 -2.58 -19.44
CA LEU A 175 3.86 -3.52 -20.44
C LEU A 175 4.99 -4.03 -21.35
N ASP A 176 5.87 -3.14 -21.81
CA ASP A 176 7.02 -3.49 -22.65
C ASP A 176 8.02 -4.41 -21.94
N GLN A 177 8.14 -4.30 -20.60
CA GLN A 177 8.96 -5.21 -19.80
C GLN A 177 8.31 -6.60 -19.57
N GLY A 178 7.01 -6.75 -19.77
CA GLY A 178 6.27 -7.99 -19.51
C GLY A 178 5.11 -7.84 -18.52
N GLY A 179 4.71 -6.62 -18.24
CA GLY A 179 3.53 -6.29 -17.46
C GLY A 179 3.64 -6.63 -15.97
N MET A 180 2.52 -6.95 -15.34
CA MET A 180 2.44 -7.21 -13.91
C MET A 180 3.25 -8.42 -13.45
N ALA A 181 3.41 -9.45 -14.30
CA ALA A 181 4.23 -10.61 -13.97
C ALA A 181 5.71 -10.21 -13.79
N TRP A 182 6.24 -9.43 -14.74
CA TRP A 182 7.59 -8.89 -14.62
C TRP A 182 7.73 -7.95 -13.42
N ALA A 183 6.78 -7.03 -13.21
CA ALA A 183 6.82 -6.08 -12.09
C ALA A 183 6.90 -6.78 -10.73
N ALA A 184 6.09 -7.83 -10.54
CA ALA A 184 6.10 -8.61 -9.31
C ALA A 184 7.43 -9.37 -9.09
N LEU A 185 8.01 -9.94 -10.15
CA LEU A 185 9.33 -10.58 -10.08
C LEU A 185 10.43 -9.54 -9.80
N ARG A 186 10.36 -8.37 -10.42
CA ARG A 186 11.31 -7.27 -10.22
C ARG A 186 11.32 -6.82 -8.76
N THR A 187 10.16 -6.50 -8.19
CA THR A 187 10.05 -6.04 -6.80
C THR A 187 10.46 -7.14 -5.81
N ALA A 188 10.12 -8.40 -6.06
CA ALA A 188 10.56 -9.53 -5.25
C ALA A 188 12.08 -9.70 -5.27
N SER A 189 12.70 -9.59 -6.45
CA SER A 189 14.17 -9.65 -6.60
C SER A 189 14.85 -8.52 -5.84
N THR A 190 14.41 -7.29 -6.06
CA THR A 190 14.99 -6.08 -5.46
C THR A 190 14.85 -6.07 -3.93
N SER A 191 13.65 -6.39 -3.41
CA SER A 191 13.44 -6.50 -1.96
C SER A 191 14.21 -7.66 -1.34
N GLY A 192 14.36 -8.77 -2.08
CA GLY A 192 15.12 -9.93 -1.65
C GLY A 192 16.60 -9.64 -1.38
N ILE A 193 17.21 -8.68 -2.08
CA ILE A 193 18.58 -8.21 -1.80
C ILE A 193 18.63 -7.60 -0.40
N LEU A 194 17.71 -6.68 -0.09
CA LEU A 194 17.64 -6.01 1.22
C LEU A 194 17.33 -6.97 2.37
N TYR A 195 16.40 -7.92 2.17
CA TYR A 195 16.08 -8.89 3.22
C TYR A 195 17.25 -9.81 3.53
N ARG A 196 17.96 -10.32 2.52
CA ARG A 196 19.17 -11.13 2.73
C ARG A 196 20.25 -10.31 3.43
N TRP A 197 20.52 -9.10 2.97
CA TRP A 197 21.47 -8.21 3.63
C TRP A 197 21.11 -7.99 5.11
N ALA A 198 19.84 -7.74 5.39
CA ALA A 198 19.37 -7.50 6.76
C ALA A 198 19.42 -8.75 7.66
N GLU A 199 19.37 -9.95 7.09
CA GLU A 199 19.53 -11.22 7.80
C GLU A 199 21.00 -11.58 8.04
N ASP A 200 21.89 -11.20 7.12
CA ASP A 200 23.32 -11.54 7.16
C ASP A 200 24.13 -10.54 8.01
N ASN A 201 23.69 -9.27 8.11
CA ASN A 201 24.42 -8.24 8.86
C ASN A 201 24.02 -8.27 10.35
N PRO A 202 25.00 -8.41 11.29
CA PRO A 202 24.71 -8.55 12.73
C PRO A 202 24.09 -7.31 13.38
N LEU A 203 24.10 -6.16 12.71
CA LEU A 203 23.54 -4.90 13.21
C LEU A 203 22.13 -4.60 12.67
N THR A 204 21.56 -5.51 11.90
CA THR A 204 20.27 -5.31 11.25
C THR A 204 19.36 -6.52 11.43
N THR A 205 18.05 -6.27 11.34
CA THR A 205 17.05 -7.35 11.40
C THR A 205 15.82 -6.93 10.58
N PRO A 206 15.29 -7.78 9.69
CA PRO A 206 14.01 -7.51 9.04
C PRO A 206 12.91 -7.29 10.10
N PHE A 207 12.23 -6.15 10.05
CA PHE A 207 11.20 -5.82 11.04
C PHE A 207 10.00 -6.78 10.95
N VAL A 208 9.58 -7.15 9.75
CA VAL A 208 8.56 -8.18 9.55
C VAL A 208 9.25 -9.55 9.65
N THR A 209 9.01 -10.23 10.76
CA THR A 209 9.71 -11.49 11.09
C THR A 209 9.24 -12.67 10.25
N ASP A 210 7.93 -12.75 9.95
CA ASP A 210 7.37 -13.79 9.08
C ASP A 210 7.70 -13.48 7.61
N PRO A 211 8.52 -14.30 6.92
CA PRO A 211 8.89 -14.05 5.53
C PRO A 211 7.69 -13.97 4.57
N VAL A 212 6.59 -14.68 4.86
CA VAL A 212 5.37 -14.68 4.02
C VAL A 212 4.67 -13.32 4.04
N LEU A 213 4.84 -12.56 5.13
CA LEU A 213 4.24 -11.23 5.31
C LEU A 213 5.14 -10.08 4.88
N ARG A 214 6.37 -10.35 4.46
CA ARG A 214 7.33 -9.33 4.02
C ARG A 214 6.91 -8.69 2.72
N SER A 215 6.80 -7.36 2.73
CA SER A 215 6.46 -6.59 1.54
C SER A 215 7.55 -6.65 0.47
N PRO A 216 7.23 -6.94 -0.79
CA PRO A 216 8.20 -6.84 -1.87
C PRO A 216 8.42 -5.40 -2.36
N VAL A 217 7.63 -4.44 -1.90
CA VAL A 217 7.64 -3.05 -2.40
C VAL A 217 8.09 -2.01 -1.37
N VAL A 218 8.11 -2.40 -0.08
CA VAL A 218 8.61 -1.55 1.01
C VAL A 218 9.27 -2.44 2.06
N VAL A 219 10.58 -2.36 2.17
CA VAL A 219 11.37 -3.11 3.14
C VAL A 219 11.63 -2.26 4.37
N THR A 220 11.33 -2.78 5.55
CA THR A 220 11.59 -2.16 6.85
C THR A 220 12.60 -2.99 7.62
N ILE A 221 13.67 -2.36 8.09
CA ILE A 221 14.80 -3.01 8.74
C ILE A 221 15.10 -2.31 10.05
N ASP A 222 15.02 -3.03 11.15
CA ASP A 222 15.46 -2.56 12.46
C ASP A 222 16.99 -2.51 12.49
N ILE A 223 17.53 -1.45 13.03
CA ILE A 223 18.95 -1.24 13.26
C ILE A 223 19.24 -1.50 14.74
N ASP A 224 20.35 -2.18 15.04
CA ASP A 224 20.76 -2.44 16.41
C ASP A 224 20.84 -1.14 17.21
N LYS A 225 20.51 -1.22 18.49
CA LYS A 225 20.51 -0.07 19.43
C LYS A 225 21.86 0.62 19.62
N SER A 226 22.97 -0.06 19.25
CA SER A 226 24.31 0.53 19.26
C SER A 226 24.56 1.53 18.13
N VAL A 227 23.62 1.61 17.15
CA VAL A 227 23.68 2.50 16.00
C VAL A 227 22.42 3.38 16.00
N ASP A 228 22.59 4.68 15.79
CA ASP A 228 21.50 5.62 15.59
C ASP A 228 21.08 5.62 14.12
N ALA A 229 19.89 5.08 13.81
CA ALA A 229 19.37 5.03 12.44
C ALA A 229 19.13 6.43 11.84
N VAL A 230 18.86 7.45 12.66
CA VAL A 230 18.69 8.83 12.17
C VAL A 230 20.03 9.38 11.67
N GLN A 231 21.11 9.15 12.41
CA GLN A 231 22.45 9.52 11.98
C GLN A 231 22.88 8.72 10.75
N LEU A 232 22.61 7.40 10.73
CA LEU A 232 22.88 6.56 9.55
C LEU A 232 22.21 7.10 8.30
N CYS A 233 20.91 7.44 8.37
CA CYS A 233 20.17 8.04 7.26
C CYS A 233 20.73 9.41 6.85
N SER A 234 21.14 10.23 7.82
CA SER A 234 21.76 11.53 7.52
C SER A 234 23.08 11.37 6.74
N ARG A 235 23.94 10.47 7.18
CA ARG A 235 25.21 10.16 6.48
C ARG A 235 24.97 9.57 5.08
N ALA A 236 23.97 8.71 4.95
CA ALA A 236 23.55 8.19 3.64
C ALA A 236 23.09 9.33 2.71
N ARG A 237 22.32 10.29 3.24
CA ARG A 237 21.86 11.47 2.50
C ARG A 237 23.00 12.35 2.03
N ASP A 238 24.04 12.55 2.85
CA ASP A 238 25.25 13.29 2.49
C ASP A 238 26.03 12.63 1.33
N ASN A 239 25.80 11.34 1.11
CA ASN A 239 26.34 10.55 0.00
C ASN A 239 25.33 10.32 -1.15
N GLY A 240 24.25 11.10 -1.21
CA GLY A 240 23.26 11.06 -2.30
C GLY A 240 22.18 9.98 -2.18
N ILE A 241 22.12 9.25 -1.07
CA ILE A 241 21.08 8.23 -0.81
C ILE A 241 19.96 8.89 -0.01
N LEU A 242 18.80 9.05 -0.65
CA LEU A 242 17.68 9.83 -0.13
C LEU A 242 16.50 8.92 0.27
N ASP A 243 15.71 9.40 1.26
CA ASP A 243 14.38 8.90 1.61
C ASP A 243 14.33 7.45 2.10
N ILE A 244 15.41 7.01 2.78
CA ILE A 244 15.47 5.73 3.48
C ILE A 244 15.10 5.83 4.97
N GLU A 245 14.64 6.99 5.43
CA GLU A 245 14.26 7.24 6.81
C GLU A 245 13.05 6.39 7.23
N PRO A 246 13.00 6.00 8.53
CA PRO A 246 11.90 5.21 9.06
C PRO A 246 10.58 5.98 9.00
N TYR A 247 9.46 5.26 9.10
CA TYR A 247 8.18 5.92 9.30
C TYR A 247 8.15 6.58 10.70
N ARG A 248 8.41 7.88 10.74
CA ARG A 248 8.61 8.67 11.97
C ARG A 248 7.57 8.40 13.09
N LYS A 249 6.30 8.16 12.74
CA LYS A 249 5.23 7.92 13.71
C LYS A 249 5.25 6.51 14.32
N LEU A 250 6.07 5.60 13.82
CA LEU A 250 6.27 4.28 14.40
C LEU A 250 7.25 4.33 15.58
N GLY A 251 8.20 5.29 15.57
CA GLY A 251 9.12 5.54 16.69
C GLY A 251 10.18 4.48 16.88
N ARG A 252 10.54 3.75 15.81
CA ARG A 252 11.56 2.69 15.86
C ARG A 252 12.90 3.16 15.30
N ASN A 253 13.97 2.54 15.77
CA ASN A 253 15.32 2.69 15.23
C ASN A 253 15.46 1.85 13.95
N GLN A 254 15.03 2.39 12.81
CA GLN A 254 14.83 1.66 11.56
C GLN A 254 15.32 2.44 10.36
N ILE A 255 15.56 1.73 9.26
CA ILE A 255 15.49 2.25 7.90
C ILE A 255 14.29 1.65 7.17
N ARG A 256 13.79 2.36 6.15
CA ARG A 256 12.69 1.92 5.32
C ARG A 256 12.96 2.26 3.87
N VAL A 257 13.10 1.24 3.04
CA VAL A 257 13.50 1.37 1.64
C VAL A 257 12.33 0.99 0.73
N ALA A 258 11.98 1.85 -0.21
CA ALA A 258 11.07 1.50 -1.29
C ALA A 258 11.81 0.67 -2.36
N THR A 259 11.17 -0.43 -2.77
CA THR A 259 11.69 -1.36 -3.80
C THR A 259 10.71 -1.44 -4.97
N PHE A 260 10.24 -0.28 -5.42
CA PHE A 260 9.29 -0.17 -6.53
C PHE A 260 9.89 -0.70 -7.83
N SER A 261 9.04 -1.05 -8.78
CA SER A 261 9.45 -1.69 -10.05
C SER A 261 10.44 -0.85 -10.89
N SER A 262 10.48 0.47 -10.69
CA SER A 262 11.43 1.39 -11.31
C SER A 262 12.83 1.40 -10.67
N ILE A 263 13.00 0.79 -9.49
CA ILE A 263 14.30 0.71 -8.81
C ILE A 263 15.10 -0.45 -9.40
N GLU A 264 16.34 -0.16 -9.83
CA GLU A 264 17.25 -1.19 -10.34
C GLU A 264 17.81 -2.05 -9.20
N PRO A 265 17.91 -3.39 -9.36
CA PRO A 265 18.57 -4.25 -8.37
C PRO A 265 20.02 -3.79 -8.06
N SER A 266 20.75 -3.32 -9.05
CA SER A 266 22.10 -2.79 -8.89
C SER A 266 22.16 -1.57 -7.97
N ASP A 267 21.12 -0.74 -7.95
CA ASP A 267 21.06 0.41 -7.05
C ASP A 267 20.88 -0.05 -5.60
N VAL A 268 20.12 -1.15 -5.39
CA VAL A 268 19.93 -1.73 -4.06
C VAL A 268 21.18 -2.47 -3.59
N GLU A 269 21.91 -3.13 -4.49
CA GLU A 269 23.23 -3.70 -4.18
C GLU A 269 24.24 -2.60 -3.79
N ALA A 270 24.27 -1.49 -4.50
CA ALA A 270 25.09 -0.34 -4.15
C ALA A 270 24.66 0.29 -2.81
N LEU A 271 23.35 0.36 -2.54
CA LEU A 271 22.83 0.82 -1.25
C LEU A 271 23.32 -0.06 -0.10
N THR A 272 23.19 -1.39 -0.21
CA THR A 272 23.62 -2.30 0.86
C THR A 272 25.12 -2.21 1.11
N ALA A 273 25.95 -2.12 0.06
CA ALA A 273 27.39 -1.91 0.20
C ALA A 273 27.75 -0.57 0.88
N CYS A 274 27.01 0.51 0.54
CA CYS A 274 27.19 1.80 1.20
C CYS A 274 26.76 1.74 2.67
N LEU A 275 25.66 1.09 3.00
CA LEU A 275 25.21 0.92 4.37
C LEU A 275 26.20 0.10 5.20
N ASP A 276 26.79 -0.96 4.66
CA ASP A 276 27.86 -1.73 5.32
C ASP A 276 29.06 -0.82 5.63
N TRP A 277 29.53 -0.04 4.63
CA TRP A 277 30.63 0.90 4.85
C TRP A 277 30.31 1.94 5.93
N LEU A 278 29.08 2.49 5.95
CA LEU A 278 28.64 3.46 6.96
C LEU A 278 28.52 2.83 8.36
N LEU A 279 28.13 1.56 8.44
CA LEU A 279 28.05 0.80 9.68
C LEU A 279 29.42 0.42 10.23
N ASP A 280 30.40 0.16 9.38
CA ASP A 280 31.78 -0.14 9.78
C ASP A 280 32.56 1.11 10.20
N ASN A 281 32.25 2.27 9.61
CA ASN A 281 32.96 3.56 9.85
C ASN A 281 32.05 4.52 10.63
N ARG A 282 31.67 4.13 11.85
CA ARG A 282 30.68 4.84 12.70
C ARG A 282 31.26 6.01 13.53
N ASP A 283 32.58 6.18 13.56
CA ASP A 283 33.27 7.19 14.34
C ASP A 283 33.20 8.61 13.76
#